data_0c683ec4f7466692a9dfc0857e928a94
#
_entry.id   0c683ec4f7466692a9dfc0857e928a94
#
_cell.length_a   1.000
_cell.length_b   1.000
_cell.length_c   1.000
_cell.angle_alpha   90.00
_cell.angle_beta   90.00
_cell.angle_gamma   90.00
#
_symmetry.space_group_name_H-M   'P 1'
#
loop_
_entity.id
_entity.type
_entity.pdbx_description
1 polymer ?
#
loop_
_entity_poly.entity_id
_entity_poly.type
_entity_poly.pdbx_seq_one_letter_code
_entity_poly.pdbx_strand_id
1 'polypeptide(L)'
;MYDKMKKTVFTYEKEHPDAFESNGIETSEANMILVWGTKILQNWKSCIKSKASLNDLFYELTYNGNTDQLYVDVYKKFDQKRITRTLVNGVDSDTIAISLEDPMLSFRETLFKYVQEHLDKTDDVNFTLDDVYIVWTYRDPNCLAVRAMLSTNLPDGMYYEMSYDFSKNDLRLYAYKKLENYTVDYYNNINGGKK
;
A
#
# COMPACT_ATOMS: atom_id res chain seq x y z
N MET A 1 -2.02 14.73 -14.34
CA MET A 1 -2.65 13.42 -14.06
C MET A 1 -2.87 13.22 -12.55
N TYR A 2 -1.86 13.38 -11.71
CA TYR A 2 -2.00 13.16 -10.26
C TYR A 2 -3.12 13.97 -9.59
N ASP A 3 -3.35 15.22 -10.01
CA ASP A 3 -4.45 16.03 -9.49
C ASP A 3 -5.81 15.43 -9.85
N LYS A 4 -5.95 14.88 -11.07
CA LYS A 4 -7.16 14.15 -11.45
C LYS A 4 -7.37 12.90 -10.57
N MET A 5 -6.29 12.15 -10.31
CA MET A 5 -6.33 10.98 -9.45
C MET A 5 -6.72 11.34 -8.00
N LYS A 6 -6.13 12.42 -7.43
CA LYS A 6 -6.53 12.93 -6.10
C LYS A 6 -8.00 13.34 -6.05
N LYS A 7 -8.47 14.02 -7.08
CA LYS A 7 -9.89 14.40 -7.20
C LYS A 7 -10.80 13.18 -7.26
N THR A 8 -10.40 12.13 -7.96
CA THR A 8 -11.17 10.87 -8.03
C THR A 8 -11.28 10.24 -6.63
N VAL A 9 -10.18 10.14 -5.88
CA VAL A 9 -10.20 9.62 -4.50
C VAL A 9 -11.07 10.50 -3.61
N PHE A 10 -10.93 11.81 -3.70
CA PHE A 10 -11.78 12.75 -2.94
C PHE A 10 -13.27 12.55 -3.24
N THR A 11 -13.64 12.40 -4.52
CA THR A 11 -15.02 12.15 -4.93
C THR A 11 -15.53 10.83 -4.36
N TYR A 12 -14.72 9.77 -4.46
CA TYR A 12 -15.04 8.46 -3.90
C TYR A 12 -15.34 8.53 -2.40
N GLU A 13 -14.49 9.18 -1.59
CA GLU A 13 -14.68 9.30 -0.15
C GLU A 13 -15.97 10.07 0.21
N LYS A 14 -16.35 11.05 -0.62
CA LYS A 14 -17.62 11.79 -0.44
C LYS A 14 -18.85 10.95 -0.76
N GLU A 15 -18.76 10.06 -1.72
CA GLU A 15 -19.85 9.21 -2.18
C GLU A 15 -20.03 7.95 -1.32
N HIS A 16 -18.99 7.57 -0.56
CA HIS A 16 -18.97 6.36 0.26
C HIS A 16 -18.68 6.68 1.75
N PRO A 17 -19.50 7.53 2.41
CA PRO A 17 -19.22 7.94 3.79
C PRO A 17 -19.20 6.77 4.78
N ASP A 18 -19.94 5.68 4.50
CA ASP A 18 -20.00 4.50 5.36
C ASP A 18 -18.70 3.66 5.31
N ALA A 19 -17.98 3.69 4.19
CA ALA A 19 -16.67 3.03 4.06
C ALA A 19 -15.55 3.88 4.67
N PHE A 20 -15.81 5.15 4.95
CA PHE A 20 -14.86 6.16 5.34
C PHE A 20 -15.15 6.66 6.77
N GLU A 21 -14.32 6.28 7.72
CA GLU A 21 -14.37 6.84 9.08
C GLU A 21 -13.49 8.10 9.15
N SER A 22 -14.10 9.25 9.33
CA SER A 22 -13.40 10.53 9.47
C SER A 22 -12.74 10.66 10.84
N ASN A 23 -11.51 11.17 10.87
CA ASN A 23 -10.78 11.52 12.09
C ASN A 23 -11.05 12.96 12.56
N GLY A 24 -12.12 13.59 12.06
CA GLY A 24 -12.46 14.99 12.33
C GLY A 24 -11.76 15.98 11.40
N ILE A 25 -10.92 15.53 10.50
CA ILE A 25 -10.34 16.35 9.42
C ILE A 25 -11.34 16.37 8.27
N GLU A 26 -11.65 17.55 7.77
CA GLU A 26 -12.53 17.69 6.60
C GLU A 26 -11.89 17.01 5.38
N THR A 27 -12.68 16.18 4.70
CA THR A 27 -12.24 15.56 3.45
C THR A 27 -12.09 16.64 2.37
N SER A 28 -10.90 16.81 1.83
CA SER A 28 -10.59 17.75 0.76
C SER A 28 -9.48 17.19 -0.15
N GLU A 29 -9.39 17.68 -1.38
CA GLU A 29 -8.30 17.29 -2.30
C GLU A 29 -6.92 17.58 -1.72
N ALA A 30 -6.78 18.63 -0.89
CA ALA A 30 -5.54 18.99 -0.21
C ALA A 30 -5.07 17.94 0.81
N ASN A 31 -6.01 17.15 1.34
CA ASN A 31 -5.73 16.07 2.29
C ASN A 31 -5.40 14.73 1.61
N MET A 32 -5.44 14.68 0.28
CA MET A 32 -5.00 13.51 -0.50
C MET A 32 -3.49 13.53 -0.68
N ILE A 33 -2.80 12.58 -0.06
CA ILE A 33 -1.34 12.46 -0.12
C ILE A 33 -0.98 11.49 -1.25
N LEU A 34 -0.22 11.99 -2.22
CA LEU A 34 0.46 11.11 -3.17
C LEU A 34 1.64 10.44 -2.44
N VAL A 35 1.52 9.14 -2.19
CA VAL A 35 2.59 8.35 -1.55
C VAL A 35 3.70 8.06 -2.54
N TRP A 36 3.32 7.60 -3.73
CA TRP A 36 4.22 7.43 -4.87
C TRP A 36 3.43 7.51 -6.18
N GLY A 37 4.12 7.71 -7.27
CA GLY A 37 3.53 7.67 -8.60
C GLY A 37 4.60 7.52 -9.67
N THR A 38 4.23 6.85 -10.75
CA THR A 38 5.09 6.64 -11.91
C THR A 38 4.32 6.84 -13.20
N LYS A 39 5.05 7.17 -14.27
CA LYS A 39 4.53 7.25 -15.62
C LYS A 39 5.34 6.35 -16.54
N ILE A 40 4.65 5.50 -17.29
CA ILE A 40 5.27 4.65 -18.31
C ILE A 40 4.50 4.86 -19.61
N LEU A 41 5.13 5.53 -20.56
CA LEU A 41 4.50 5.98 -21.81
C LEU A 41 3.27 6.86 -21.52
N GLN A 42 2.10 6.49 -22.02
CA GLN A 42 0.81 7.16 -21.75
C GLN A 42 0.09 6.69 -20.48
N ASN A 43 0.62 5.66 -19.82
CA ASN A 43 0.02 5.09 -18.62
C ASN A 43 0.60 5.71 -17.35
N TRP A 44 -0.23 5.79 -16.31
CA TRP A 44 0.17 6.30 -15.00
C TRP A 44 -0.28 5.33 -13.92
N LYS A 45 0.57 5.16 -12.93
CA LYS A 45 0.23 4.41 -11.73
C LYS A 45 0.59 5.23 -10.49
N SER A 46 -0.25 5.20 -9.47
CA SER A 46 -0.01 5.92 -8.22
C SER A 46 -0.65 5.24 -7.03
N CYS A 47 -0.12 5.58 -5.86
CA CYS A 47 -0.71 5.27 -4.57
C CYS A 47 -1.06 6.60 -3.87
N ILE A 48 -2.29 6.71 -3.40
CA ILE A 48 -2.79 7.87 -2.68
C ILE A 48 -3.33 7.43 -1.32
N LYS A 49 -3.06 8.21 -0.29
CA LYS A 49 -3.65 8.08 1.05
C LYS A 49 -4.42 9.34 1.41
N SER A 50 -5.50 9.19 2.18
CA SER A 50 -6.23 10.31 2.76
C SER A 50 -5.76 10.58 4.18
N LYS A 51 -5.49 11.86 4.51
CA LYS A 51 -5.23 12.29 5.89
C LYS A 51 -6.48 12.28 6.75
N ALA A 52 -7.64 12.36 6.13
CA ALA A 52 -8.93 12.46 6.81
C ALA A 52 -9.47 11.09 7.24
N SER A 53 -8.90 9.99 6.76
CA SER A 53 -9.36 8.63 7.07
C SER A 53 -8.74 8.08 8.36
N LEU A 54 -9.59 7.65 9.31
CA LEU A 54 -9.17 6.86 10.48
C LEU A 54 -8.85 5.41 10.10
N ASN A 55 -9.49 4.90 9.06
CA ASN A 55 -9.36 3.51 8.63
C ASN A 55 -8.09 3.22 7.84
N ASP A 56 -7.18 4.21 7.75
CA ASP A 56 -5.96 4.10 6.95
C ASP A 56 -6.23 3.53 5.54
N LEU A 57 -7.24 4.10 4.87
CA LEU A 57 -7.54 3.73 3.49
C LEU A 57 -6.38 4.11 2.58
N PHE A 58 -6.12 3.24 1.63
CA PHE A 58 -5.10 3.37 0.65
C PHE A 58 -5.69 3.09 -0.74
N TYR A 59 -5.34 3.92 -1.70
CA TYR A 59 -5.88 3.85 -3.05
C TYR A 59 -4.75 3.61 -4.04
N GLU A 60 -4.81 2.50 -4.77
CA GLU A 60 -3.96 2.29 -5.93
C GLU A 60 -4.73 2.68 -7.19
N LEU A 61 -4.14 3.57 -7.99
CA LEU A 61 -4.76 4.10 -9.19
C LEU A 61 -3.90 3.77 -10.40
N THR A 62 -4.53 3.18 -11.42
CA THR A 62 -3.89 2.84 -12.69
C THR A 62 -4.65 3.49 -13.83
N TYR A 63 -4.06 4.51 -14.46
CA TYR A 63 -4.61 5.15 -15.64
C TYR A 63 -4.06 4.51 -16.91
N ASN A 64 -4.96 4.08 -17.78
CA ASN A 64 -4.64 3.59 -19.12
C ASN A 64 -4.89 4.70 -20.13
N GLY A 65 -3.82 5.28 -20.66
CA GLY A 65 -3.90 6.38 -21.62
C GLY A 65 -4.40 5.98 -23.01
N ASN A 66 -4.43 4.67 -23.33
CA ASN A 66 -4.98 4.20 -24.61
C ASN A 66 -6.52 4.19 -24.60
N THR A 67 -7.12 3.91 -23.45
CA THR A 67 -8.58 3.78 -23.28
C THR A 67 -9.19 4.96 -22.54
N ASP A 68 -8.36 5.90 -22.04
CA ASP A 68 -8.77 7.03 -21.19
C ASP A 68 -9.54 6.58 -19.94
N GLN A 69 -9.15 5.44 -19.38
CA GLN A 69 -9.78 4.82 -18.23
C GLN A 69 -8.85 4.87 -17.01
N LEU A 70 -9.43 5.16 -15.85
CA LEU A 70 -8.76 5.07 -14.57
C LEU A 70 -9.36 3.93 -13.75
N TYR A 71 -8.53 2.97 -13.43
CA TYR A 71 -8.84 1.88 -12.51
C TYR A 71 -8.44 2.30 -11.10
N VAL A 72 -9.32 2.07 -10.14
CA VAL A 72 -9.10 2.41 -8.73
C VAL A 72 -9.32 1.17 -7.90
N ASP A 73 -8.29 0.75 -7.19
CA ASP A 73 -8.34 -0.29 -6.19
C ASP A 73 -8.30 0.35 -4.81
N VAL A 74 -9.27 0.03 -3.98
CA VAL A 74 -9.41 0.55 -2.61
C VAL A 74 -8.99 -0.53 -1.62
N TYR A 75 -8.09 -0.17 -0.72
CA TYR A 75 -7.57 -1.05 0.31
C TYR A 75 -7.82 -0.46 1.69
N LYS A 76 -8.15 -1.31 2.65
CA LYS A 76 -8.27 -0.97 4.07
C LYS A 76 -7.17 -1.65 4.86
N LYS A 77 -6.56 -0.94 5.82
CA LYS A 77 -5.62 -1.57 6.74
C LYS A 77 -6.33 -2.65 7.54
N PHE A 78 -5.77 -3.85 7.49
CA PHE A 78 -6.30 -5.04 8.15
C PHE A 78 -5.54 -5.32 9.44
N ASP A 79 -4.22 -5.17 9.44
CA ASP A 79 -3.36 -5.46 10.58
C ASP A 79 -2.13 -4.54 10.60
N GLN A 80 -1.49 -4.47 11.77
CA GLN A 80 -0.24 -3.77 11.97
C GLN A 80 0.63 -4.51 12.98
N LYS A 81 1.84 -4.89 12.57
CA LYS A 81 2.84 -5.51 13.44
C LYS A 81 4.06 -4.59 13.57
N ARG A 82 4.45 -4.31 14.80
CA ARG A 82 5.74 -3.67 15.10
C ARG A 82 6.73 -4.77 15.47
N ILE A 83 7.85 -4.79 14.79
CA ILE A 83 8.92 -5.76 15.01
C ILE A 83 10.06 -5.02 15.69
N THR A 84 10.12 -5.09 17.00
CA THR A 84 11.18 -4.44 17.79
C THR A 84 12.39 -5.35 17.81
N ARG A 85 13.54 -4.84 17.39
CA ARG A 85 14.82 -5.52 17.58
C ARG A 85 15.27 -5.36 19.02
N THR A 86 15.37 -6.43 19.73
CA THR A 86 16.20 -6.45 20.95
C THR A 86 17.64 -6.74 20.49
N LEU A 87 18.52 -5.78 20.64
CA LEU A 87 19.96 -6.01 20.52
C LEU A 87 20.40 -6.84 21.73
N VAL A 88 20.22 -8.13 21.67
CA VAL A 88 20.72 -9.05 22.69
C VAL A 88 21.84 -9.86 22.09
N ASN A 89 22.98 -9.90 22.79
CA ASN A 89 24.10 -10.81 22.55
C ASN A 89 23.73 -12.28 22.86
N GLY A 90 22.55 -12.73 22.45
CA GLY A 90 22.02 -14.07 22.61
C GLY A 90 21.10 -14.38 21.46
N VAL A 91 21.42 -15.44 20.76
CA VAL A 91 20.64 -15.95 19.62
C VAL A 91 19.28 -16.38 20.14
N ASP A 92 18.29 -15.49 19.96
CA ASP A 92 16.88 -15.86 20.09
C ASP A 92 16.34 -16.07 18.69
N SER A 93 15.75 -17.22 18.45
CA SER A 93 15.36 -17.74 17.13
C SER A 93 14.27 -16.94 16.39
N ASP A 94 13.67 -15.92 17.03
CA ASP A 94 12.62 -15.10 16.48
C ASP A 94 13.08 -13.70 16.02
N THR A 95 14.38 -13.41 16.14
CA THR A 95 14.91 -12.09 15.77
C THR A 95 15.26 -12.06 14.30
N ILE A 96 14.41 -11.41 13.49
CA ILE A 96 14.75 -11.12 12.09
C ILE A 96 15.84 -10.05 12.09
N ALA A 97 17.05 -10.44 11.72
CA ALA A 97 18.14 -9.51 11.50
C ALA A 97 17.91 -8.77 10.17
N ILE A 98 17.54 -7.48 10.22
CA ILE A 98 17.52 -6.69 8.99
C ILE A 98 18.96 -6.48 8.55
N SER A 99 19.31 -7.02 7.39
CA SER A 99 20.58 -6.72 6.76
C SER A 99 20.61 -5.25 6.36
N LEU A 100 21.60 -4.52 6.82
CA LEU A 100 21.84 -3.15 6.35
C LEU A 100 22.34 -3.14 4.90
N GLU A 101 22.90 -4.25 4.45
CA GLU A 101 23.40 -4.43 3.08
C GLU A 101 22.24 -4.65 2.10
N ASP A 102 21.23 -5.44 2.50
CA ASP A 102 20.02 -5.67 1.70
C ASP A 102 18.74 -5.61 2.55
N PRO A 103 18.21 -4.40 2.80
CA PRO A 103 16.94 -4.24 3.51
C PRO A 103 15.76 -4.89 2.78
N MET A 104 15.83 -5.02 1.46
CA MET A 104 14.73 -5.57 0.66
C MET A 104 14.60 -7.07 0.83
N LEU A 105 15.72 -7.80 0.91
CA LEU A 105 15.70 -9.21 1.25
C LEU A 105 15.10 -9.42 2.64
N SER A 106 15.53 -8.65 3.62
CA SER A 106 15.00 -8.71 4.99
C SER A 106 13.49 -8.41 5.04
N PHE A 107 12.99 -7.49 4.20
CA PHE A 107 11.56 -7.21 4.10
C PHE A 107 10.80 -8.41 3.52
N ARG A 108 11.32 -9.04 2.46
CA ARG A 108 10.71 -10.24 1.87
C ARG A 108 10.66 -11.39 2.89
N GLU A 109 11.76 -11.66 3.59
CA GLU A 109 11.82 -12.71 4.62
C GLU A 109 10.87 -12.44 5.79
N THR A 110 10.76 -11.17 6.22
CA THR A 110 9.83 -10.77 7.28
C THR A 110 8.38 -10.98 6.85
N LEU A 111 8.05 -10.55 5.64
CA LEU A 111 6.71 -10.75 5.11
C LEU A 111 6.39 -12.22 4.92
N PHE A 112 7.34 -13.01 4.41
CA PHE A 112 7.17 -14.44 4.24
C PHE A 112 6.78 -15.12 5.57
N LYS A 113 7.50 -14.83 6.66
CA LYS A 113 7.18 -15.35 7.99
C LYS A 113 5.81 -14.89 8.49
N TYR A 114 5.50 -13.59 8.32
CA TYR A 114 4.21 -13.04 8.70
C TYR A 114 3.06 -13.75 7.97
N VAL A 115 3.17 -13.94 6.67
CA VAL A 115 2.14 -14.61 5.87
C VAL A 115 2.00 -16.07 6.29
N GLN A 116 3.11 -16.80 6.50
CA GLN A 116 3.08 -18.19 6.98
C GLN A 116 2.38 -18.34 8.34
N GLU A 117 2.55 -17.36 9.26
CA GLU A 117 1.86 -17.34 10.55
C GLU A 117 0.34 -17.16 10.42
N HIS A 118 -0.13 -16.53 9.32
CA HIS A 118 -1.53 -16.17 9.08
C HIS A 118 -2.24 -17.06 8.04
N LEU A 119 -1.50 -17.91 7.34
CA LEU A 119 -2.10 -18.92 6.46
C LEU A 119 -2.88 -19.93 7.31
N ASP A 120 -4.10 -20.25 6.84
CA ASP A 120 -4.86 -21.32 7.45
C ASP A 120 -4.12 -22.64 7.26
N LYS A 121 -3.93 -23.41 8.32
CA LYS A 121 -3.24 -24.70 8.27
C LYS A 121 -4.00 -25.74 7.43
N THR A 122 -5.25 -25.45 7.06
CA THR A 122 -6.07 -26.27 6.17
C THR A 122 -5.83 -25.95 4.70
N ASP A 123 -5.19 -24.80 4.40
CA ASP A 123 -4.86 -24.42 3.04
C ASP A 123 -3.58 -25.19 2.62
N ASP A 124 -3.74 -26.14 1.72
CA ASP A 124 -2.62 -26.90 1.11
C ASP A 124 -1.90 -26.02 0.07
N VAL A 125 -1.39 -24.86 0.53
CA VAL A 125 -0.69 -23.89 -0.31
C VAL A 125 0.80 -23.99 -0.08
N ASN A 126 1.54 -24.36 -1.10
CA ASN A 126 3.01 -24.33 -1.07
C ASN A 126 3.50 -22.89 -1.25
N PHE A 127 3.49 -22.11 -0.18
CA PHE A 127 3.96 -20.72 -0.16
C PHE A 127 5.45 -20.65 0.16
N THR A 128 6.20 -20.01 -0.71
CA THR A 128 7.66 -19.88 -0.65
C THR A 128 8.10 -18.41 -0.65
N LEU A 129 9.37 -18.15 -0.36
CA LEU A 129 9.93 -16.80 -0.41
C LEU A 129 9.86 -16.18 -1.82
N ASP A 130 9.86 -17.00 -2.87
CA ASP A 130 9.76 -16.55 -4.26
C ASP A 130 8.36 -16.02 -4.60
N ASP A 131 7.35 -16.39 -3.83
CA ASP A 131 6.00 -15.86 -3.95
C ASP A 131 5.84 -14.45 -3.36
N VAL A 132 6.85 -13.96 -2.64
CA VAL A 132 6.87 -12.60 -2.09
C VAL A 132 7.62 -11.67 -3.03
N TYR A 133 6.98 -10.62 -3.53
CA TYR A 133 7.59 -9.67 -4.44
C TYR A 133 7.41 -8.21 -3.98
N ILE A 134 8.33 -7.37 -4.43
CA ILE A 134 8.33 -5.94 -4.14
C ILE A 134 7.60 -5.22 -5.26
N VAL A 135 6.58 -4.44 -4.89
CA VAL A 135 5.80 -3.60 -5.82
C VAL A 135 6.52 -2.27 -6.06
N TRP A 136 6.99 -1.64 -4.99
CA TRP A 136 7.81 -0.44 -5.05
C TRP A 136 8.66 -0.27 -3.80
N THR A 137 9.71 0.52 -3.92
CA THR A 137 10.56 0.93 -2.80
C THR A 137 10.76 2.44 -2.81
N TYR A 138 10.94 2.99 -1.62
CA TYR A 138 11.31 4.38 -1.42
C TYR A 138 12.32 4.49 -0.28
N ARG A 139 13.40 5.20 -0.51
CA ARG A 139 14.38 5.54 0.52
C ARG A 139 14.38 7.04 0.73
N ASP A 140 14.06 7.47 1.94
CA ASP A 140 14.19 8.87 2.33
C ASP A 140 15.61 9.14 2.81
N PRO A 141 16.41 9.89 2.05
CA PRO A 141 17.79 10.17 2.43
C PRO A 141 17.91 11.06 3.68
N ASN A 142 16.87 11.85 3.98
CA ASN A 142 16.88 12.78 5.11
C ASN A 142 16.40 12.12 6.42
N CYS A 143 15.50 11.15 6.31
CA CYS A 143 14.87 10.51 7.46
C CYS A 143 15.53 9.20 7.85
N LEU A 144 16.59 8.77 7.15
CA LEU A 144 17.23 7.47 7.39
C LEU A 144 16.21 6.32 7.43
N ALA A 145 15.15 6.42 6.64
CA ALA A 145 14.09 5.43 6.56
C ALA A 145 14.04 4.80 5.17
N VAL A 146 13.71 3.54 5.14
CA VAL A 146 13.38 2.83 3.90
C VAL A 146 11.95 2.30 4.00
N ARG A 147 11.20 2.41 2.90
CA ARG A 147 9.84 1.89 2.79
C ARG A 147 9.70 1.04 1.54
N ALA A 148 8.86 0.04 1.62
CA ALA A 148 8.49 -0.77 0.49
C ALA A 148 7.02 -1.18 0.57
N MET A 149 6.39 -1.32 -0.58
CA MET A 149 5.16 -2.06 -0.74
C MET A 149 5.49 -3.42 -1.32
N LEU A 150 4.98 -4.44 -0.69
CA LEU A 150 5.14 -5.84 -1.10
C LEU A 150 3.77 -6.47 -1.33
N SER A 151 3.77 -7.54 -2.09
CA SER A 151 2.60 -8.40 -2.26
C SER A 151 3.05 -9.84 -2.42
N THR A 152 2.07 -10.74 -2.53
CA THR A 152 2.30 -12.16 -2.70
C THR A 152 1.57 -12.69 -3.95
N ASN A 153 1.94 -13.87 -4.41
CA ASN A 153 1.21 -14.56 -5.48
C ASN A 153 -0.09 -15.23 -4.97
N LEU A 154 -0.43 -15.07 -3.67
CA LEU A 154 -1.68 -15.58 -3.13
C LEU A 154 -2.88 -14.80 -3.68
N PRO A 155 -4.01 -15.44 -3.96
CA PRO A 155 -5.21 -14.80 -4.50
C PRO A 155 -6.05 -14.10 -3.41
N ASP A 156 -5.42 -13.58 -2.37
CA ASP A 156 -6.05 -12.98 -1.19
C ASP A 156 -6.33 -11.47 -1.32
N GLY A 157 -5.77 -10.84 -2.36
CA GLY A 157 -5.90 -9.40 -2.60
C GLY A 157 -5.19 -8.55 -1.55
N MET A 158 -4.19 -9.10 -0.86
CA MET A 158 -3.44 -8.40 0.17
C MET A 158 -2.26 -7.61 -0.41
N TYR A 159 -2.02 -6.43 0.18
CA TYR A 159 -0.80 -5.65 0.05
C TYR A 159 -0.20 -5.39 1.42
N TYR A 160 1.13 -5.24 1.45
CA TYR A 160 1.88 -5.07 2.67
C TYR A 160 2.85 -3.90 2.53
N GLU A 161 2.68 -2.87 3.37
CA GLU A 161 3.66 -1.78 3.46
C GLU A 161 4.63 -2.10 4.59
N MET A 162 5.91 -2.05 4.30
CA MET A 162 6.96 -2.17 5.29
C MET A 162 7.76 -0.89 5.37
N SER A 163 8.11 -0.48 6.58
CA SER A 163 8.88 0.72 6.85
C SER A 163 9.90 0.43 7.92
N TYR A 164 11.16 0.73 7.63
CA TYR A 164 12.25 0.61 8.58
C TYR A 164 12.90 1.96 8.83
N ASP A 165 12.90 2.38 10.10
CA ASP A 165 13.57 3.59 10.58
C ASP A 165 14.93 3.19 11.18
N PHE A 166 16.02 3.53 10.47
CA PHE A 166 17.37 3.19 10.89
C PHE A 166 17.77 3.87 12.21
N SER A 167 17.25 5.06 12.48
CA SER A 167 17.58 5.83 13.69
C SER A 167 16.99 5.23 14.96
N LYS A 168 15.83 4.58 14.83
CA LYS A 168 15.09 3.96 15.93
C LYS A 168 15.19 2.45 15.95
N ASN A 169 15.85 1.85 14.95
CA ASN A 169 15.87 0.41 14.74
C ASN A 169 14.44 -0.20 14.80
N ASP A 170 13.48 0.48 14.15
CA ASP A 170 12.05 0.19 14.22
C ASP A 170 11.55 -0.27 12.86
N LEU A 171 11.14 -1.55 12.78
CA LEU A 171 10.48 -2.13 11.62
C LEU A 171 8.99 -2.21 11.88
N ARG A 172 8.21 -1.69 10.93
CA ARG A 172 6.76 -1.79 10.95
C ARG A 172 6.27 -2.46 9.68
N LEU A 173 5.32 -3.37 9.86
CA LEU A 173 4.56 -4.02 8.81
C LEU A 173 3.10 -3.60 8.94
N TYR A 174 2.50 -3.18 7.84
CA TYR A 174 1.08 -2.89 7.73
C TYR A 174 0.49 -3.79 6.66
N ALA A 175 -0.55 -4.55 6.99
CA ALA A 175 -1.28 -5.38 6.06
C ALA A 175 -2.57 -4.68 5.62
N TYR A 176 -2.81 -4.64 4.32
CA TYR A 176 -3.96 -4.01 3.68
C TYR A 176 -4.73 -5.05 2.87
N LYS A 177 -6.04 -5.11 3.07
CA LYS A 177 -6.93 -5.95 2.29
C LYS A 177 -7.69 -5.12 1.26
N LYS A 178 -7.75 -5.63 0.04
CA LYS A 178 -8.56 -5.02 -1.02
C LYS A 178 -10.03 -5.07 -0.64
N LEU A 179 -10.70 -3.91 -0.65
CA LEU A 179 -12.13 -3.79 -0.40
C LEU A 179 -12.90 -3.91 -1.69
N GLU A 180 -12.52 -3.11 -2.67
CA GLU A 180 -13.22 -3.04 -3.95
C GLU A 180 -12.32 -2.52 -5.07
N ASN A 181 -12.80 -2.63 -6.29
CA ASN A 181 -12.26 -1.96 -7.46
C ASN A 181 -13.39 -1.30 -8.25
N TYR A 182 -13.07 -0.18 -8.90
CA TYR A 182 -13.99 0.46 -9.84
C TYR A 182 -13.21 1.16 -10.95
N THR A 183 -13.93 1.47 -12.03
CA THR A 183 -13.35 2.14 -13.20
C THR A 183 -14.01 3.49 -13.41
N VAL A 184 -13.22 4.50 -13.71
CA VAL A 184 -13.69 5.83 -14.08
C VAL A 184 -13.31 6.11 -15.53
N ASP A 185 -14.33 6.33 -16.38
CA ASP A 185 -14.15 6.74 -17.76
C ASP A 185 -14.05 8.26 -17.84
N TYR A 186 -12.86 8.77 -18.08
CA TYR A 186 -12.68 10.22 -18.23
C TYR A 186 -13.28 10.77 -19.51
N TYR A 187 -13.31 9.99 -20.58
CA TYR A 187 -13.85 10.41 -21.87
C TYR A 187 -15.36 10.76 -21.79
N ASN A 188 -16.12 9.99 -21.04
CA ASN A 188 -17.57 10.20 -20.90
C ASN A 188 -17.91 11.34 -19.94
N ASN A 189 -17.06 11.63 -18.95
CA ASN A 189 -17.29 12.71 -17.98
C ASN A 189 -17.01 14.11 -18.52
N ILE A 190 -16.23 14.25 -19.61
CA ILE A 190 -15.99 15.55 -20.25
C ILE A 190 -17.13 15.90 -21.23
N ASN A 191 -17.80 14.90 -21.80
CA ASN A 191 -18.85 15.06 -22.79
C ASN A 191 -20.29 14.91 -22.22
N GLY A 192 -20.44 14.60 -20.93
CA GLY A 192 -21.73 14.36 -20.26
C GLY A 192 -22.59 15.59 -19.97
N GLY A 193 -22.37 16.69 -20.62
CA GLY A 193 -23.06 17.96 -20.38
C GLY A 193 -23.80 18.53 -21.59
N LYS A 194 -24.25 17.72 -22.55
CA LYS A 194 -25.23 18.16 -23.59
C LYS A 194 -25.99 16.97 -24.15
N LYS A 195 -27.11 16.68 -23.57
CA LYS A 195 -28.31 16.18 -24.26
C LYS A 195 -29.50 16.99 -23.81
#